data_238a66aefa2c1009032688ea5fbea039
#
_entry.id   238a66aefa2c1009032688ea5fbea039
#
_cell.length_a   1.000
_cell.length_b   1.000
_cell.length_c   1.000
_cell.angle_alpha   90.00
_cell.angle_beta   90.00
_cell.angle_gamma   90.00
#
_symmetry.space_group_name_H-M   'P 1'
#
loop_
_entity.id
_entity.type
_entity.pdbx_description
1 polymer ?
#
loop_
_entity_poly.entity_id
_entity_poly.type
_entity_poly.pdbx_seq_one_letter_code
_entity_poly.pdbx_strand_id
1 'polypeptide(L)'
;MIMKQCSVGHFYDAERYDSCPYCGTNEDKVHTQPNVIPVDNGLEPTVPVNPTTGFGGGETIGLDMSKEVRPVVGWLVCIEGPDRGRSYEIHKENNYLGRSAQMDIYIAGDATISRDSPMVVTYDANSRSFYCGFMGGRSIVRLNGMPLLSTTQLKHGDIIELGKTKLMFVPFSSDAFDWDWTQAVSYTHLRAHET
;
A
#
# COMPACT_ATOMS: atom_id res chain seq x y z
N MET A 1 -23.23 -16.14 29.78
CA MET A 1 -22.33 -15.53 28.76
C MET A 1 -22.66 -14.06 28.66
N ILE A 2 -21.85 -13.20 29.22
CA ILE A 2 -22.08 -11.75 29.24
C ILE A 2 -21.09 -11.10 28.26
N MET A 3 -21.64 -10.66 27.12
CA MET A 3 -20.83 -9.96 26.09
C MET A 3 -20.72 -8.48 26.45
N LYS A 4 -19.49 -7.97 26.50
CA LYS A 4 -19.16 -6.54 26.64
C LYS A 4 -18.40 -6.02 25.46
N GLN A 5 -18.49 -4.71 25.23
CA GLN A 5 -17.76 -4.01 24.18
C GLN A 5 -16.69 -3.10 24.83
N CYS A 6 -15.43 -3.21 24.39
CA CYS A 6 -14.37 -2.34 24.89
C CYS A 6 -14.42 -0.94 24.25
N SER A 7 -13.64 0.01 24.76
CA SER A 7 -13.54 1.38 24.23
C SER A 7 -13.08 1.50 22.78
N VAL A 8 -12.47 0.44 22.24
CA VAL A 8 -12.02 0.35 20.83
C VAL A 8 -13.04 -0.33 19.93
N GLY A 9 -14.18 -0.82 20.52
CA GLY A 9 -15.28 -1.41 19.76
C GLY A 9 -15.26 -2.94 19.63
N HIS A 10 -14.31 -3.66 20.26
CA HIS A 10 -14.29 -5.12 20.25
C HIS A 10 -15.30 -5.70 21.24
N PHE A 11 -15.99 -6.76 20.86
CA PHE A 11 -16.86 -7.55 21.75
C PHE A 11 -16.06 -8.70 22.37
N TYR A 12 -16.22 -8.90 23.69
CA TYR A 12 -15.58 -9.98 24.43
C TYR A 12 -16.48 -10.52 25.54
N ASP A 13 -16.21 -11.74 25.98
CA ASP A 13 -16.96 -12.40 27.07
C ASP A 13 -16.38 -11.95 28.43
N ALA A 14 -17.15 -11.16 29.18
CA ALA A 14 -16.77 -10.61 30.48
C ALA A 14 -16.80 -11.63 31.63
N GLU A 15 -17.36 -12.84 31.43
CA GLU A 15 -17.27 -13.94 32.39
C GLU A 15 -15.93 -14.66 32.31
N ARG A 16 -15.26 -14.56 31.13
CA ARG A 16 -14.01 -15.28 30.86
C ARG A 16 -12.78 -14.39 30.88
N TYR A 17 -12.94 -13.08 30.65
CA TYR A 17 -11.83 -12.12 30.55
C TYR A 17 -12.18 -10.83 31.30
N ASP A 18 -11.29 -10.41 32.21
CA ASP A 18 -11.41 -9.14 32.94
C ASP A 18 -11.12 -7.91 32.08
N SER A 19 -10.48 -8.10 30.92
CA SER A 19 -10.15 -7.06 29.95
C SER A 19 -10.29 -7.59 28.54
N CYS A 20 -10.46 -6.70 27.57
CA CYS A 20 -10.55 -7.12 26.16
C CYS A 20 -9.27 -7.85 25.72
N PRO A 21 -9.36 -9.14 25.30
CA PRO A 21 -8.18 -9.91 24.89
C PRO A 21 -7.54 -9.44 23.58
N TYR A 22 -8.23 -8.54 22.84
CA TYR A 22 -7.74 -8.01 21.56
C TYR A 22 -6.96 -6.70 21.70
N CYS A 23 -7.26 -5.87 22.70
CA CYS A 23 -6.60 -4.58 22.90
C CYS A 23 -6.16 -4.30 24.35
N GLY A 24 -6.49 -5.17 25.31
CA GLY A 24 -6.12 -5.03 26.72
C GLY A 24 -6.81 -3.87 27.47
N THR A 25 -7.82 -3.23 26.86
CA THR A 25 -8.55 -2.09 27.46
C THR A 25 -9.80 -2.54 28.20
N ASN A 26 -10.09 -1.94 29.36
CA ASN A 26 -11.31 -2.11 30.15
C ASN A 26 -12.25 -0.93 29.94
N GLU A 27 -13.57 -1.12 30.21
CA GLU A 27 -14.57 -0.05 30.13
C GLU A 27 -14.37 1.10 31.14
N ASP A 28 -13.63 0.85 32.23
CA ASP A 28 -13.60 1.73 33.40
C ASP A 28 -12.71 3.00 33.25
N LYS A 29 -12.20 3.30 32.04
CA LYS A 29 -11.36 4.50 31.81
C LYS A 29 -11.89 5.50 30.79
N VAL A 30 -13.18 5.44 30.42
CA VAL A 30 -13.79 6.52 29.64
C VAL A 30 -14.49 7.51 30.56
N HIS A 31 -13.77 8.48 31.08
CA HIS A 31 -14.35 9.74 31.54
C HIS A 31 -14.79 10.54 30.29
N THR A 32 -15.94 10.20 29.74
CA THR A 32 -16.68 11.14 28.90
C THR A 32 -17.45 12.09 29.83
N GLN A 33 -16.87 13.23 30.08
CA GLN A 33 -17.68 14.37 30.52
C GLN A 33 -18.58 14.77 29.34
N PRO A 34 -19.89 14.87 29.51
CA PRO A 34 -20.74 15.44 28.50
C PRO A 34 -20.37 16.91 28.34
N ASN A 35 -19.90 17.29 27.20
CA ASN A 35 -19.65 18.68 26.82
C ASN A 35 -21.02 19.37 26.67
N VAL A 36 -21.55 19.88 27.78
CA VAL A 36 -22.72 20.75 27.76
C VAL A 36 -22.22 22.10 27.26
N ILE A 37 -22.56 22.40 26.01
CA ILE A 37 -22.35 23.73 25.43
C ILE A 37 -23.44 24.65 26.05
N PRO A 38 -23.10 25.63 26.87
CA PRO A 38 -24.05 26.67 27.24
C PRO A 38 -24.25 27.59 26.05
N VAL A 39 -25.47 27.66 25.54
CA VAL A 39 -25.86 28.71 24.58
C VAL A 39 -26.05 29.97 25.39
N ASP A 40 -25.05 30.84 25.44
CA ASP A 40 -25.19 32.18 25.95
C ASP A 40 -25.18 33.16 24.78
N ASN A 41 -26.30 33.91 24.66
CA ASN A 41 -26.49 34.98 23.70
C ASN A 41 -25.83 36.28 24.23
N GLY A 42 -24.53 36.37 24.05
CA GLY A 42 -23.78 37.57 24.43
C GLY A 42 -22.64 37.79 23.45
N LEU A 43 -22.77 38.80 22.63
CA LEU A 43 -21.69 39.33 21.80
C LEU A 43 -20.63 39.94 22.71
N GLU A 44 -19.53 39.21 22.93
CA GLU A 44 -18.33 39.80 23.53
C GLU A 44 -17.35 40.26 22.46
N PRO A 45 -16.66 41.40 22.65
CA PRO A 45 -15.77 41.93 21.63
C PRO A 45 -14.51 41.10 21.46
N THR A 46 -14.13 40.84 20.22
CA THR A 46 -12.87 40.20 19.85
C THR A 46 -11.68 40.93 20.43
N VAL A 47 -10.97 40.24 21.37
CA VAL A 47 -9.69 40.70 21.92
C VAL A 47 -8.60 40.34 20.93
N PRO A 48 -7.70 41.26 20.58
CA PRO A 48 -6.59 40.93 19.67
C PRO A 48 -5.64 39.94 20.35
N VAL A 49 -5.38 38.81 19.72
CA VAL A 49 -4.43 37.79 20.20
C VAL A 49 -3.02 38.32 20.07
N ASN A 50 -2.39 38.56 21.24
CA ASN A 50 -1.00 38.99 21.33
C ASN A 50 -0.08 37.79 21.05
N PRO A 51 0.88 37.83 20.10
CA PRO A 51 1.64 36.67 19.65
C PRO A 51 2.77 36.21 20.61
N THR A 52 2.75 36.57 21.87
CA THR A 52 3.87 36.35 22.81
C THR A 52 3.54 35.54 24.06
N THR A 53 2.43 34.83 24.15
CA THR A 53 2.23 33.87 25.23
C THR A 53 2.23 32.47 24.66
N GLY A 54 3.26 31.70 25.05
CA GLY A 54 3.49 30.33 24.64
C GLY A 54 2.29 29.44 24.93
N PHE A 55 1.75 28.89 23.86
CA PHE A 55 0.84 27.77 23.96
C PHE A 55 1.64 26.57 24.43
N GLY A 56 1.27 26.02 25.58
CA GLY A 56 1.76 24.75 26.06
C GLY A 56 1.65 23.68 24.99
N GLY A 57 2.72 22.92 24.85
CA GLY A 57 2.92 21.94 23.79
C GLY A 57 1.79 20.95 23.60
N GLY A 58 0.89 21.27 22.70
CA GLY A 58 0.23 20.26 21.90
C GLY A 58 1.22 19.89 20.81
N GLU A 59 1.81 18.71 20.84
CA GLU A 59 2.51 18.17 19.69
C GLU A 59 1.55 18.26 18.52
N THR A 60 1.80 19.24 17.66
CA THR A 60 1.29 19.17 16.29
C THR A 60 1.93 17.91 15.76
N ILE A 61 1.17 16.81 15.66
CA ILE A 61 1.56 15.68 14.85
C ILE A 61 1.69 16.28 13.45
N GLY A 62 2.93 16.69 13.11
CA GLY A 62 3.27 17.05 11.77
C GLY A 62 2.87 15.83 10.96
N LEU A 63 1.93 16.00 10.03
CA LEU A 63 1.77 15.03 8.96
C LEU A 63 3.18 14.80 8.45
N ASP A 64 3.72 13.62 8.74
CA ASP A 64 5.01 13.19 8.22
C ASP A 64 4.88 13.15 6.71
N MET A 65 5.14 14.29 6.07
CA MET A 65 5.16 14.47 4.62
C MET A 65 6.39 13.78 4.01
N SER A 66 7.20 13.13 4.85
CA SER A 66 8.32 12.30 4.43
C SER A 66 7.90 10.88 4.09
N LYS A 67 6.61 10.63 3.82
CA LYS A 67 6.23 9.39 3.16
C LYS A 67 6.83 9.45 1.77
N GLU A 68 8.04 8.93 1.68
CA GLU A 68 8.81 8.85 0.44
C GLU A 68 7.91 8.30 -0.66
N VAL A 69 7.60 9.13 -1.65
CA VAL A 69 6.76 8.73 -2.76
C VAL A 69 7.53 7.64 -3.50
N ARG A 70 7.04 6.41 -3.43
CA ARG A 70 7.60 5.28 -4.19
C ARG A 70 7.00 5.28 -5.60
N PRO A 71 7.76 5.69 -6.63
CA PRO A 71 7.23 5.76 -7.99
C PRO A 71 6.78 4.39 -8.48
N VAL A 72 5.60 4.35 -9.11
CA VAL A 72 5.08 3.13 -9.75
C VAL A 72 5.77 2.92 -11.07
N VAL A 73 6.37 1.76 -11.27
CA VAL A 73 7.07 1.39 -12.52
C VAL A 73 6.24 0.43 -13.39
N GLY A 74 5.18 -0.15 -12.84
CA GLY A 74 4.28 -1.05 -13.56
C GLY A 74 3.17 -1.58 -12.66
N TRP A 75 2.34 -2.46 -13.23
CA TRP A 75 1.24 -3.09 -12.52
C TRP A 75 1.16 -4.59 -12.81
N LEU A 76 0.64 -5.33 -11.83
CA LEU A 76 0.06 -6.64 -12.02
C LEU A 76 -1.46 -6.51 -11.92
N VAL A 77 -2.18 -6.84 -12.98
CA VAL A 77 -3.64 -6.76 -13.03
C VAL A 77 -4.23 -8.15 -12.89
N CYS A 78 -5.07 -8.37 -11.89
CA CYS A 78 -5.74 -9.64 -11.68
C CYS A 78 -6.82 -9.86 -12.75
N ILE A 79 -6.59 -10.83 -13.64
CA ILE A 79 -7.51 -11.17 -14.74
C ILE A 79 -8.38 -12.40 -14.43
N GLU A 80 -7.94 -13.24 -13.47
CA GLU A 80 -8.67 -14.42 -13.01
C GLU A 80 -8.37 -14.67 -11.52
N GLY A 81 -9.35 -15.13 -10.78
CA GLY A 81 -9.25 -15.42 -9.35
C GLY A 81 -10.21 -14.58 -8.50
N PRO A 82 -10.13 -14.69 -7.16
CA PRO A 82 -11.02 -13.99 -6.25
C PRO A 82 -10.95 -12.46 -6.33
N ASP A 83 -9.76 -11.93 -6.62
CA ASP A 83 -9.50 -10.48 -6.71
C ASP A 83 -9.57 -9.96 -8.16
N ARG A 84 -10.31 -10.62 -9.05
CA ARG A 84 -10.41 -10.23 -10.46
C ARG A 84 -10.81 -8.77 -10.64
N GLY A 85 -10.04 -8.04 -11.45
CA GLY A 85 -10.22 -6.60 -11.73
C GLY A 85 -9.38 -5.70 -10.83
N ARG A 86 -8.72 -6.26 -9.79
CA ARG A 86 -7.81 -5.50 -8.93
C ARG A 86 -6.44 -5.36 -9.61
N SER A 87 -5.81 -4.20 -9.42
CA SER A 87 -4.43 -3.93 -9.82
C SER A 87 -3.54 -3.81 -8.60
N TYR A 88 -2.29 -4.25 -8.74
CA TYR A 88 -1.25 -4.16 -7.74
C TYR A 88 -0.09 -3.37 -8.34
N GLU A 89 0.40 -2.38 -7.61
CA GLU A 89 1.50 -1.53 -8.04
C GLU A 89 2.84 -2.26 -7.90
N ILE A 90 3.70 -2.08 -8.89
CA ILE A 90 5.10 -2.52 -8.87
C ILE A 90 5.94 -1.25 -8.71
N HIS A 91 6.83 -1.27 -7.73
CA HIS A 91 7.78 -0.20 -7.46
C HIS A 91 9.19 -0.61 -7.90
N LYS A 92 10.14 0.34 -7.83
CA LYS A 92 11.56 0.04 -8.11
C LYS A 92 12.08 -1.09 -7.22
N GLU A 93 13.07 -1.80 -7.70
CA GLU A 93 13.72 -2.92 -7.01
C GLU A 93 12.79 -4.13 -6.86
N ASN A 94 12.85 -4.80 -5.71
CA ASN A 94 12.16 -6.04 -5.47
C ASN A 94 10.75 -5.81 -4.90
N ASN A 95 9.78 -6.47 -5.50
CA ASN A 95 8.40 -6.51 -5.02
C ASN A 95 8.02 -7.96 -4.72
N TYR A 96 7.88 -8.29 -3.46
CA TYR A 96 7.56 -9.64 -3.01
C TYR A 96 6.06 -9.87 -3.03
N LEU A 97 5.63 -10.95 -3.69
CA LEU A 97 4.23 -11.33 -3.81
C LEU A 97 3.89 -12.45 -2.86
N GLY A 98 2.72 -12.38 -2.24
CA GLY A 98 2.24 -13.47 -1.39
C GLY A 98 0.94 -13.14 -0.67
N ARG A 99 0.51 -14.08 0.19
CA ARG A 99 -0.73 -13.97 0.97
C ARG A 99 -0.52 -13.38 2.37
N SER A 100 0.67 -12.94 2.71
CA SER A 100 0.92 -12.21 3.97
C SER A 100 0.70 -10.71 3.75
N ALA A 101 0.10 -10.04 4.73
CA ALA A 101 -0.08 -8.58 4.71
C ALA A 101 1.26 -7.80 4.76
N GLN A 102 2.37 -8.50 5.01
CA GLN A 102 3.72 -7.93 5.01
C GLN A 102 4.38 -7.94 3.63
N MET A 103 3.72 -8.52 2.62
CA MET A 103 4.22 -8.54 1.25
C MET A 103 3.94 -7.19 0.56
N ASP A 104 4.85 -6.78 -0.32
CA ASP A 104 4.67 -5.57 -1.15
C ASP A 104 3.40 -5.69 -2.00
N ILE A 105 3.20 -6.87 -2.57
CA ILE A 105 2.00 -7.22 -3.33
C ILE A 105 1.22 -8.28 -2.55
N TYR A 106 0.23 -7.80 -1.79
CA TYR A 106 -0.61 -8.63 -0.93
C TYR A 106 -1.85 -9.12 -1.67
N ILE A 107 -1.94 -10.44 -1.88
CA ILE A 107 -3.07 -11.11 -2.53
C ILE A 107 -3.87 -11.86 -1.47
N ALA A 108 -4.85 -11.18 -0.85
CA ALA A 108 -5.61 -11.71 0.28
C ALA A 108 -6.61 -12.79 -0.10
N GLY A 109 -7.23 -12.67 -1.28
CA GLY A 109 -8.42 -13.44 -1.66
C GLY A 109 -8.17 -14.90 -1.98
N ASP A 110 -6.94 -15.30 -2.31
CA ASP A 110 -6.61 -16.66 -2.73
C ASP A 110 -5.87 -17.46 -1.65
N ALA A 111 -6.62 -18.33 -0.96
CA ALA A 111 -6.06 -19.19 0.08
C ALA A 111 -5.08 -20.27 -0.45
N THR A 112 -5.00 -20.48 -1.76
CA THR A 112 -4.09 -21.45 -2.39
C THR A 112 -2.70 -20.88 -2.61
N ILE A 113 -2.53 -19.56 -2.51
CA ILE A 113 -1.21 -18.90 -2.55
C ILE A 113 -0.48 -19.12 -1.23
N SER A 114 0.82 -19.37 -1.27
CA SER A 114 1.66 -19.47 -0.07
C SER A 114 1.62 -18.17 0.76
N ARG A 115 1.75 -18.29 2.09
CA ARG A 115 1.90 -17.12 2.97
C ARG A 115 3.24 -16.46 2.78
N ASP A 116 4.29 -17.28 2.71
CA ASP A 116 5.64 -16.82 2.41
C ASP A 116 5.72 -16.46 0.93
N SER A 117 6.53 -15.49 0.59
CA SER A 117 6.65 -15.00 -0.78
C SER A 117 6.98 -16.13 -1.77
N PRO A 118 6.03 -16.59 -2.61
CA PRO A 118 6.33 -17.62 -3.60
C PRO A 118 7.14 -17.07 -4.75
N MET A 119 7.11 -15.76 -4.98
CA MET A 119 7.84 -15.12 -6.07
C MET A 119 8.16 -13.65 -5.77
N VAL A 120 9.09 -13.12 -6.55
CA VAL A 120 9.45 -11.71 -6.58
C VAL A 120 9.32 -11.18 -8.00
N VAL A 121 8.87 -9.94 -8.14
CA VAL A 121 8.97 -9.14 -9.35
C VAL A 121 9.95 -8.01 -9.10
N THR A 122 10.97 -7.91 -9.95
CA THR A 122 12.06 -6.95 -9.81
C THR A 122 12.06 -6.01 -11.01
N TYR A 123 12.15 -4.71 -10.77
CA TYR A 123 12.46 -3.73 -11.79
C TYR A 123 13.94 -3.32 -11.65
N ASP A 124 14.70 -3.55 -12.71
CA ASP A 124 16.08 -3.07 -12.83
C ASP A 124 16.12 -1.78 -13.64
N ALA A 125 16.38 -0.66 -12.96
CA ALA A 125 16.43 0.65 -13.57
C ALA A 125 17.61 0.80 -14.57
N ASN A 126 18.69 0.02 -14.39
CA ASN A 126 19.85 0.09 -15.29
C ASN A 126 19.54 -0.49 -16.66
N SER A 127 18.86 -1.64 -16.69
CA SER A 127 18.44 -2.29 -17.93
C SER A 127 17.04 -1.89 -18.37
N ARG A 128 16.30 -1.09 -17.56
CA ARG A 128 14.89 -0.73 -17.73
C ARG A 128 14.01 -1.93 -18.03
N SER A 129 14.29 -3.00 -17.33
CA SER A 129 13.70 -4.30 -17.57
C SER A 129 13.09 -4.88 -16.29
N PHE A 130 12.04 -5.66 -16.49
CA PHE A 130 11.38 -6.37 -15.41
C PHE A 130 11.75 -7.83 -15.43
N TYR A 131 11.91 -8.39 -14.26
CA TYR A 131 12.21 -9.80 -14.08
C TYR A 131 11.27 -10.40 -13.05
N CYS A 132 10.97 -11.67 -13.16
CA CYS A 132 10.30 -12.43 -12.13
C CYS A 132 11.12 -13.65 -11.75
N GLY A 133 11.09 -13.99 -10.47
CA GLY A 133 11.82 -15.13 -9.93
C GLY A 133 10.98 -15.92 -8.94
N PHE A 134 11.13 -17.25 -8.95
CA PHE A 134 10.53 -18.11 -7.95
C PHE A 134 11.39 -18.11 -6.68
N MET A 135 10.76 -17.84 -5.53
CA MET A 135 11.44 -17.72 -4.24
C MET A 135 11.28 -18.97 -3.36
N GLY A 136 10.52 -19.96 -3.82
CA GLY A 136 10.22 -21.16 -3.07
C GLY A 136 8.74 -21.25 -2.68
N GLY A 137 8.43 -22.26 -1.85
CA GLY A 137 7.06 -22.50 -1.40
C GLY A 137 6.46 -23.77 -1.98
N ARG A 138 5.25 -24.12 -1.53
CA ARG A 138 4.55 -25.34 -1.94
C ARG A 138 3.81 -25.20 -3.27
N SER A 139 3.47 -23.99 -3.64
CA SER A 139 2.72 -23.72 -4.87
C SER A 139 3.67 -23.45 -6.02
N ILE A 140 3.44 -24.10 -7.16
CA ILE A 140 4.19 -23.84 -8.39
C ILE A 140 3.68 -22.55 -8.98
N VAL A 141 4.58 -21.60 -9.21
CA VAL A 141 4.32 -20.40 -9.99
C VAL A 141 4.51 -20.73 -11.47
N ARG A 142 3.65 -20.23 -12.33
CA ARG A 142 3.77 -20.38 -13.78
C ARG A 142 3.82 -19.02 -14.45
N LEU A 143 4.62 -18.95 -15.51
CA LEU A 143 4.66 -17.81 -16.42
C LEU A 143 4.19 -18.28 -17.78
N ASN A 144 3.10 -17.71 -18.29
CA ASN A 144 2.48 -18.10 -19.56
C ASN A 144 2.21 -19.61 -19.66
N GLY A 145 1.72 -20.22 -18.57
CA GLY A 145 1.44 -21.65 -18.46
C GLY A 145 2.65 -22.54 -18.19
N MET A 146 3.88 -22.04 -18.31
CA MET A 146 5.12 -22.79 -18.05
C MET A 146 5.60 -22.60 -16.60
N PRO A 147 6.08 -23.65 -15.93
CA PRO A 147 6.64 -23.53 -14.56
C PRO A 147 7.80 -22.53 -14.53
N LEU A 148 7.73 -21.58 -13.59
CA LEU A 148 8.80 -20.61 -13.34
C LEU A 148 9.83 -21.23 -12.39
N LEU A 149 10.92 -21.77 -12.91
CA LEU A 149 11.98 -22.44 -12.16
C LEU A 149 13.24 -21.60 -12.03
N SER A 150 13.36 -20.54 -12.81
CA SER A 150 14.49 -19.62 -12.81
C SER A 150 14.01 -18.19 -13.03
N THR A 151 14.89 -17.21 -12.75
CA THR A 151 14.61 -15.81 -13.05
C THR A 151 14.39 -15.64 -14.56
N THR A 152 13.29 -14.99 -14.91
CA THR A 152 12.86 -14.78 -16.30
C THR A 152 12.46 -13.33 -16.49
N GLN A 153 12.82 -12.75 -17.63
CA GLN A 153 12.40 -11.38 -17.98
C GLN A 153 10.91 -11.36 -18.30
N LEU A 154 10.20 -10.36 -17.74
CA LEU A 154 8.79 -10.10 -18.00
C LEU A 154 8.61 -9.16 -19.19
N LYS A 155 7.60 -9.45 -19.99
CA LYS A 155 7.15 -8.61 -21.11
C LYS A 155 5.70 -8.21 -20.91
N HIS A 156 5.31 -7.09 -21.51
CA HIS A 156 3.91 -6.65 -21.49
C HIS A 156 2.97 -7.76 -21.94
N GLY A 157 1.94 -7.99 -21.15
CA GLY A 157 0.93 -9.02 -21.40
C GLY A 157 1.28 -10.41 -20.90
N ASP A 158 2.47 -10.62 -20.33
CA ASP A 158 2.80 -11.89 -19.67
C ASP A 158 1.84 -12.20 -18.53
N ILE A 159 1.47 -13.45 -18.40
CA ILE A 159 0.52 -13.95 -17.42
C ILE A 159 1.26 -14.77 -16.37
N ILE A 160 1.21 -14.31 -15.12
CA ILE A 160 1.75 -15.00 -13.96
C ILE A 160 0.59 -15.72 -13.27
N GLU A 161 0.74 -17.03 -13.04
CA GLU A 161 -0.25 -17.85 -12.38
C GLU A 161 0.26 -18.28 -10.99
N LEU A 162 -0.49 -17.91 -9.96
CA LEU A 162 -0.26 -18.26 -8.55
C LEU A 162 -1.54 -18.83 -7.96
N GLY A 163 -1.53 -20.10 -7.59
CA GLY A 163 -2.73 -20.75 -7.06
C GLY A 163 -3.88 -20.69 -8.07
N LYS A 164 -4.99 -20.04 -7.71
CA LYS A 164 -6.15 -19.79 -8.58
C LYS A 164 -6.12 -18.42 -9.23
N THR A 165 -5.14 -17.60 -8.89
CA THR A 165 -5.02 -16.21 -9.34
C THR A 165 -4.13 -16.13 -10.57
N LYS A 166 -4.59 -15.40 -11.59
CA LYS A 166 -3.79 -15.03 -12.77
C LYS A 166 -3.64 -13.51 -12.82
N LEU A 167 -2.40 -13.09 -12.93
CA LEU A 167 -2.00 -11.69 -12.97
C LEU A 167 -1.37 -11.37 -14.32
N MET A 168 -1.91 -10.39 -15.03
CA MET A 168 -1.32 -9.87 -16.26
C MET A 168 -0.32 -8.75 -15.92
N PHE A 169 0.87 -8.83 -16.46
CA PHE A 169 1.90 -7.81 -16.28
C PHE A 169 1.72 -6.65 -17.27
N VAL A 170 1.75 -5.42 -16.74
CA VAL A 170 1.66 -4.15 -17.49
C VAL A 170 2.79 -3.23 -17.06
N PRO A 171 3.85 -3.05 -17.86
CA PRO A 171 4.92 -2.10 -17.54
C PRO A 171 4.43 -0.66 -17.74
N PHE A 172 4.90 0.24 -16.88
CA PHE A 172 4.81 1.69 -17.06
C PHE A 172 6.17 2.26 -17.46
N SER A 173 7.23 1.91 -16.71
CA SER A 173 8.59 2.24 -17.11
C SER A 173 9.05 1.37 -18.27
N SER A 174 9.80 1.96 -19.18
CA SER A 174 10.27 1.34 -20.42
C SER A 174 11.47 2.13 -20.97
N ASP A 175 11.98 1.72 -22.14
CA ASP A 175 12.98 2.51 -22.87
C ASP A 175 12.46 3.91 -23.26
N ALA A 176 11.14 4.09 -23.36
CA ALA A 176 10.53 5.37 -23.68
C ALA A 176 10.31 6.28 -22.47
N PHE A 177 10.23 5.71 -21.26
CA PHE A 177 10.01 6.45 -20.03
C PHE A 177 10.56 5.72 -18.81
N ASP A 178 11.32 6.44 -17.98
CA ASP A 178 11.74 6.01 -16.63
C ASP A 178 11.77 7.22 -15.69
N TRP A 179 11.51 7.00 -14.41
CA TRP A 179 11.51 8.05 -13.39
C TRP A 179 12.91 8.68 -13.15
N ASP A 180 13.97 7.92 -13.41
CA ASP A 180 15.35 8.39 -13.31
C ASP A 180 15.85 9.01 -14.62
N TRP A 181 14.97 9.13 -15.60
CA TRP A 181 15.31 9.68 -16.89
C TRP A 181 15.47 11.21 -16.80
N THR A 182 16.64 11.65 -16.42
CA THR A 182 17.09 13.01 -16.73
C THR A 182 17.31 13.12 -18.24
N GLN A 183 16.22 13.23 -19.01
CA GLN A 183 16.37 13.72 -20.36
C GLN A 183 16.90 15.14 -20.29
N ALA A 184 18.12 15.31 -20.78
CA ALA A 184 18.47 16.54 -21.47
C ALA A 184 17.46 16.62 -22.64
N VAL A 185 16.41 17.44 -22.49
CA VAL A 185 15.44 17.72 -23.55
C VAL A 185 16.23 18.43 -24.64
N SER A 186 16.80 17.64 -25.56
CA SER A 186 17.35 18.15 -26.81
C SER A 186 16.15 18.67 -27.62
N TYR A 187 15.81 19.93 -27.40
CA TYR A 187 14.94 20.66 -28.33
C TYR A 187 15.67 20.74 -29.65
N THR A 188 15.44 19.80 -30.53
CA THR A 188 15.75 19.95 -31.93
C THR A 188 14.83 21.05 -32.45
N HIS A 189 15.38 22.27 -32.54
CA HIS A 189 14.73 23.36 -33.26
C HIS A 189 14.39 22.85 -34.65
N LEU A 190 13.08 22.70 -34.89
CA LEU A 190 12.55 22.68 -36.25
C LEU A 190 12.98 23.98 -36.91
N ARG A 191 14.05 23.94 -37.70
CA ARG A 191 14.35 25.01 -38.65
C ARG A 191 13.17 25.06 -39.61
N ALA A 192 12.38 26.13 -39.48
CA ALA A 192 11.48 26.54 -40.53
C ALA A 192 12.32 26.75 -41.79
N HIS A 193 12.06 26.00 -42.82
CA HIS A 193 12.52 26.30 -44.16
C HIS A 193 11.71 27.48 -44.66
N GLU A 194 12.30 28.66 -44.61
CA GLU A 194 11.84 29.80 -45.45
C GLU A 194 12.34 29.50 -46.87
N THR A 195 11.40 29.39 -47.78
CA THR A 195 11.60 29.53 -49.26
C THR A 195 11.06 30.88 -49.67
#